data_b1cedc9fd7729799abb97da8656a3e5d
#
_entry.id   b1cedc9fd7729799abb97da8656a3e5d
#
_cell.length_a   1.000
_cell.length_b   1.000
_cell.length_c   1.000
_cell.angle_alpha   90.00
_cell.angle_beta   90.00
_cell.angle_gamma   90.00
#
_symmetry.space_group_name_H-M   'P 1'
#
loop_
_entity.id
_entity.type
_entity.pdbx_description
1 polymer ?
#
loop_
_entity_poly.entity_id
_entity_poly.type
_entity_poly.pdbx_seq_one_letter_code
_entity_poly.pdbx_strand_id
1 'polypeptide(L)'
;MDLFEYEGRTYFITVDYYSRWVEIKLLTTQTAKSVITAAKELFSTHGIPDIVISDNGPCFSALLFKEFAAKYGILHTTSSPRYPRANGEVERAVRTVKGLLKKNDDPYLALLSYKLVSHQVSYSWEEDSELSSLSLQRHWHPET
;
A
#
# COMPACT_ATOMS: atom_id res chain seq x y z
N MET A 1 5.08 0.30 0.05
CA MET A 1 4.50 1.65 -0.13
C MET A 1 5.28 2.42 -1.16
N ASP A 2 4.61 3.17 -1.99
CA ASP A 2 5.24 3.98 -3.03
C ASP A 2 4.35 5.17 -3.39
N LEU A 3 4.93 6.16 -4.07
CA LEU A 3 4.21 7.27 -4.68
C LEU A 3 4.39 7.22 -6.19
N PHE A 4 3.33 7.51 -6.92
CA PHE A 4 3.45 7.70 -8.36
C PHE A 4 2.62 8.87 -8.83
N GLU A 5 3.04 9.45 -9.95
CA GLU A 5 2.34 10.57 -10.57
C GLU A 5 1.69 10.12 -11.88
N TYR A 6 0.49 10.64 -12.11
CA TYR A 6 -0.22 10.48 -13.36
C TYR A 6 -1.06 11.73 -13.63
N GLU A 7 -0.81 12.37 -14.78
CA GLU A 7 -1.51 13.59 -15.23
C GLU A 7 -1.56 14.70 -14.17
N GLY A 8 -0.41 14.99 -13.54
CA GLY A 8 -0.28 16.04 -12.53
C GLY A 8 -0.91 15.72 -11.18
N ARG A 9 -1.35 14.49 -10.97
CA ARG A 9 -1.89 14.00 -9.68
C ARG A 9 -0.95 13.01 -9.05
N THR A 10 -0.80 13.09 -7.73
CA THR A 10 0.02 12.18 -6.95
C THR A 10 -0.84 11.12 -6.27
N TYR A 11 -0.46 9.88 -6.39
CA TYR A 11 -1.13 8.73 -5.80
C TYR A 11 -0.20 8.03 -4.82
N PHE A 12 -0.75 7.67 -3.68
CA PHE A 12 -0.11 6.81 -2.70
C PHE A 12 -0.61 5.38 -2.92
N ILE A 13 0.31 4.44 -3.05
CA ILE A 13 0.00 3.03 -3.25
C ILE A 13 0.66 2.16 -2.19
N THR A 14 -0.08 1.19 -1.68
CA THR A 14 0.42 0.15 -0.81
C THR A 14 -0.02 -1.21 -1.31
N VAL A 15 0.87 -2.18 -1.19
CA VAL A 15 0.57 -3.58 -1.49
C VAL A 15 0.89 -4.40 -0.24
N ASP A 16 -0.08 -5.17 0.24
CA ASP A 16 0.15 -6.16 1.27
C ASP A 16 0.77 -7.41 0.61
N TYR A 17 1.98 -7.74 0.99
CA TYR A 17 2.74 -8.83 0.39
C TYR A 17 2.07 -10.20 0.58
N TYR A 18 1.38 -10.42 1.69
CA TYR A 18 0.75 -11.71 1.99
C TYR A 18 -0.61 -11.87 1.30
N SER A 19 -1.49 -10.90 1.47
CA SER A 19 -2.84 -10.95 0.91
C SER A 19 -2.93 -10.49 -0.54
N ARG A 20 -1.87 -9.86 -1.06
CA ARG A 20 -1.86 -9.20 -2.38
C ARG A 20 -2.84 -8.03 -2.48
N TRP A 21 -3.38 -7.59 -1.36
CA TRP A 21 -4.27 -6.46 -1.28
C TRP A 21 -3.56 -5.18 -1.69
N VAL A 22 -4.21 -4.41 -2.53
CA VAL A 22 -3.68 -3.12 -2.99
C VAL A 22 -4.62 -2.01 -2.54
N GLU A 23 -4.05 -1.01 -1.89
CA GLU A 23 -4.72 0.25 -1.57
C GLU A 23 -4.07 1.39 -2.33
N ILE A 24 -4.91 2.25 -2.89
CA ILE A 24 -4.48 3.41 -3.64
C ILE A 24 -5.28 4.61 -3.16
N LYS A 25 -4.58 5.71 -2.91
CA LYS A 25 -5.19 6.95 -2.47
C LYS A 25 -4.66 8.13 -3.27
N LEU A 26 -5.56 8.97 -3.75
CA LEU A 26 -5.20 10.24 -4.36
C LEU A 26 -4.79 11.22 -3.26
N LEU A 27 -3.59 11.78 -3.37
CA LEU A 27 -3.08 12.80 -2.47
C LEU A 27 -3.28 14.19 -3.04
N THR A 28 -3.68 15.15 -2.21
CA THR A 28 -3.78 16.55 -2.59
C THR A 28 -2.42 17.25 -2.62
N THR A 29 -1.48 16.77 -1.78
CA THR A 29 -0.11 17.30 -1.70
C THR A 29 0.88 16.16 -1.55
N GLN A 30 2.08 16.33 -2.10
CA GLN A 30 3.16 15.35 -2.01
C GLN A 30 4.11 15.72 -0.86
N THR A 31 3.63 15.56 0.37
CA THR A 31 4.40 15.85 1.59
C THR A 31 4.47 14.61 2.48
N ALA A 32 5.48 14.55 3.34
CA ALA A 32 5.59 13.49 4.34
C ALA A 32 4.34 13.42 5.23
N LYS A 33 3.78 14.58 5.60
CA LYS A 33 2.55 14.67 6.40
C LYS A 33 1.35 14.05 5.69
N SER A 34 1.18 14.29 4.39
CA SER A 34 0.09 13.70 3.60
C SER A 34 0.21 12.20 3.48
N VAL A 35 1.43 11.70 3.26
CA VAL A 35 1.71 10.26 3.21
C VAL A 35 1.44 9.59 4.56
N ILE A 36 1.88 10.21 5.66
CA ILE A 36 1.64 9.71 7.01
C ILE A 36 0.14 9.66 7.31
N THR A 37 -0.61 10.70 6.96
CA THR A 37 -2.07 10.73 7.16
C THR A 37 -2.75 9.62 6.37
N ALA A 38 -2.37 9.41 5.11
CA ALA A 38 -2.88 8.33 4.27
C ALA A 38 -2.56 6.95 4.86
N ALA A 39 -1.33 6.76 5.36
CA ALA A 39 -0.92 5.53 6.02
C ALA A 39 -1.71 5.28 7.32
N LYS A 40 -1.94 6.30 8.13
CA LYS A 40 -2.75 6.20 9.35
C LYS A 40 -4.18 5.78 9.07
N GLU A 41 -4.81 6.37 8.05
CA GLU A 41 -6.17 5.99 7.63
C GLU A 41 -6.22 4.53 7.17
N LEU A 42 -5.23 4.10 6.41
CA LEU A 42 -5.09 2.72 5.96
C LEU A 42 -4.94 1.76 7.15
N PHE A 43 -4.06 2.07 8.09
CA PHE A 43 -3.81 1.24 9.27
C PHE A 43 -4.99 1.20 10.24
N SER A 44 -5.79 2.25 10.31
CA SER A 44 -7.02 2.26 11.10
C SER A 44 -8.07 1.28 10.56
N THR A 45 -8.03 0.98 9.28
CA THR A 45 -8.96 0.06 8.62
C THR A 45 -8.42 -1.38 8.57
N HIS A 46 -7.13 -1.56 8.27
CA HIS A 46 -6.54 -2.87 7.99
C HIS A 46 -5.58 -3.38 9.08
N GLY A 47 -5.30 -2.57 10.09
CA GLY A 47 -4.30 -2.87 11.12
C GLY A 47 -2.91 -2.34 10.78
N ILE A 48 -2.06 -2.26 11.81
CA ILE A 48 -0.69 -1.76 11.68
C ILE A 48 0.22 -2.90 11.23
N PRO A 49 0.98 -2.75 10.12
CA PRO A 49 1.92 -3.77 9.70
C PRO A 49 3.19 -3.77 10.58
N ASP A 50 3.82 -4.93 10.72
CA ASP A 50 5.12 -5.04 11.41
C ASP A 50 6.24 -4.41 10.60
N ILE A 51 6.20 -4.55 9.28
CA ILE A 51 7.26 -4.09 8.37
C ILE A 51 6.63 -3.28 7.24
N VAL A 52 7.20 -2.13 6.96
CA VAL A 52 6.89 -1.30 5.80
C VAL A 52 8.14 -1.16 4.93
N ILE A 53 7.99 -1.48 3.65
CA ILE A 53 9.02 -1.30 2.63
C ILE A 53 8.60 -0.15 1.74
N SER A 54 9.49 0.81 1.52
CA SER A 54 9.28 1.93 0.58
C SER A 54 10.54 2.19 -0.23
N ASP A 55 10.45 3.07 -1.21
CA ASP A 55 11.64 3.66 -1.80
C ASP A 55 12.31 4.63 -0.81
N ASN A 56 13.42 5.22 -1.21
CA ASN A 56 14.13 6.21 -0.41
C ASN A 56 13.74 7.65 -0.81
N GLY A 57 12.52 7.84 -1.29
CA GLY A 57 12.01 9.15 -1.68
C GLY A 57 11.90 10.13 -0.50
N PRO A 58 11.80 11.43 -0.78
CA PRO A 58 11.82 12.48 0.25
C PRO A 58 10.75 12.32 1.32
N CYS A 59 9.55 11.86 0.97
CA CYS A 59 8.46 11.67 1.93
C CYS A 59 8.73 10.53 2.90
N PHE A 60 9.39 9.46 2.46
CA PHE A 60 9.70 8.29 3.27
C PHE A 60 11.02 8.43 4.04
N SER A 61 11.96 9.21 3.53
CA SER A 61 13.23 9.50 4.22
C SER A 61 13.14 10.65 5.21
N ALA A 62 12.03 11.38 5.26
CA ALA A 62 11.81 12.48 6.16
C ALA A 62 11.82 12.05 7.64
N LEU A 63 12.29 12.94 8.51
CA LEU A 63 12.28 12.71 9.95
C LEU A 63 10.88 12.42 10.49
N LEU A 64 9.87 13.14 9.99
CA LEU A 64 8.46 12.90 10.37
C LEU A 64 8.02 11.46 10.11
N PHE A 65 8.44 10.87 8.99
CA PHE A 65 8.10 9.49 8.68
C PHE A 65 8.82 8.51 9.62
N LYS A 66 10.07 8.77 9.96
CA LYS A 66 10.83 7.97 10.93
C LYS A 66 10.19 8.01 12.32
N GLU A 67 9.77 9.18 12.77
CA GLU A 67 9.05 9.36 14.04
C GLU A 67 7.71 8.63 14.05
N PHE A 68 6.97 8.72 12.95
CA PHE A 68 5.71 8.00 12.75
C PHE A 68 5.92 6.48 12.84
N ALA A 69 6.88 5.93 12.11
CA ALA A 69 7.18 4.51 12.13
C ALA A 69 7.58 4.03 13.53
N ALA A 70 8.43 4.79 14.23
CA ALA A 70 8.82 4.48 15.60
C ALA A 70 7.62 4.49 16.56
N LYS A 71 6.76 5.49 16.47
CA LYS A 71 5.57 5.60 17.31
C LYS A 71 4.58 4.46 17.10
N TYR A 72 4.44 3.97 15.87
CA TYR A 72 3.52 2.89 15.51
C TYR A 72 4.16 1.49 15.63
N GLY A 73 5.40 1.42 16.08
CA GLY A 73 6.11 0.15 16.22
C GLY A 73 6.40 -0.54 14.88
N ILE A 74 6.55 0.23 13.81
CA ILE A 74 6.76 -0.27 12.46
C ILE A 74 8.26 -0.32 12.17
N LEU A 75 8.74 -1.46 11.70
CA LEU A 75 10.07 -1.56 11.11
C LEU A 75 10.02 -1.03 9.68
N HIS A 76 10.52 0.18 9.46
CA HIS A 76 10.61 0.78 8.14
C HIS A 76 11.95 0.43 7.50
N THR A 77 11.92 -0.12 6.30
CA THR A 77 13.09 -0.42 5.50
C THR A 77 12.90 0.13 4.09
N THR A 78 13.97 0.71 3.54
CA THR A 78 13.96 1.12 2.15
C THR A 78 14.16 -0.09 1.24
N SER A 79 13.68 0.03 -0.01
CA SER A 79 13.81 -1.03 -1.00
C SER A 79 15.27 -1.46 -1.12
N SER A 80 15.55 -2.59 -0.54
CA SER A 80 16.85 -3.23 -0.54
C SER A 80 16.85 -4.36 -1.56
N PRO A 81 18.01 -4.74 -2.11
CA PRO A 81 18.18 -5.97 -2.87
C PRO A 81 17.65 -7.24 -2.17
N ARG A 82 17.39 -7.17 -0.85
CA ARG A 82 16.83 -8.27 -0.06
C ARG A 82 15.36 -8.57 -0.35
N TYR A 83 14.61 -7.60 -0.92
CA TYR A 83 13.16 -7.75 -1.18
C TYR A 83 12.78 -7.37 -2.63
N PRO A 84 13.44 -7.97 -3.65
CA PRO A 84 13.19 -7.59 -5.04
C PRO A 84 11.75 -7.91 -5.50
N ARG A 85 11.11 -8.90 -4.90
CA ARG A 85 9.71 -9.28 -5.23
C ARG A 85 8.70 -8.23 -4.79
N ALA A 86 8.90 -7.60 -3.63
CA ALA A 86 8.03 -6.54 -3.13
C ALA A 86 7.99 -5.34 -4.08
N ASN A 87 9.15 -4.95 -4.62
CA ASN A 87 9.24 -3.87 -5.60
C ASN A 87 8.54 -4.25 -6.92
N GLY A 88 8.74 -5.46 -7.41
CA GLY A 88 8.10 -5.94 -8.63
C GLY A 88 6.57 -5.95 -8.55
N GLU A 89 6.00 -6.23 -7.40
CA GLU A 89 4.57 -6.21 -7.19
C GLU A 89 3.99 -4.79 -7.17
N VAL A 90 4.65 -3.87 -6.49
CA VAL A 90 4.25 -2.46 -6.49
C VAL A 90 4.35 -1.88 -7.91
N GLU A 91 5.42 -2.14 -8.63
CA GLU A 91 5.59 -1.69 -10.02
C GLU A 91 4.49 -2.24 -10.94
N ARG A 92 4.14 -3.50 -10.79
CA ARG A 92 3.05 -4.14 -11.54
C ARG A 92 1.69 -3.48 -11.23
N ALA A 93 1.41 -3.26 -9.96
CA ALA A 93 0.20 -2.59 -9.51
C ALA A 93 0.11 -1.16 -10.08
N VAL A 94 1.18 -0.38 -9.99
CA VAL A 94 1.26 0.97 -10.57
C VAL A 94 0.99 0.95 -12.08
N ARG A 95 1.59 0.03 -12.81
CA ARG A 95 1.37 -0.11 -14.25
C ARG A 95 -0.10 -0.39 -14.59
N THR A 96 -0.72 -1.30 -13.87
CA THR A 96 -2.13 -1.65 -14.05
C THR A 96 -3.04 -0.46 -13.75
N VAL A 97 -2.80 0.23 -12.66
CA VAL A 97 -3.58 1.42 -12.26
C VAL A 97 -3.43 2.54 -13.28
N LYS A 98 -2.23 2.82 -13.75
CA LYS A 98 -2.02 3.83 -14.83
C LYS A 98 -2.80 3.47 -16.09
N GLY A 99 -2.87 2.21 -16.45
CA GLY A 99 -3.69 1.73 -17.57
C GLY A 99 -5.18 1.99 -17.37
N LEU A 100 -5.70 1.82 -16.16
CA LEU A 100 -7.09 2.12 -15.83
C LEU A 100 -7.37 3.62 -15.79
N LEU A 101 -6.47 4.41 -15.22
CA LEU A 101 -6.57 5.87 -15.20
C LEU A 101 -6.59 6.46 -16.62
N LYS A 102 -5.86 5.88 -17.55
CA LYS A 102 -5.84 6.28 -18.96
C LYS A 102 -7.19 6.04 -19.66
N LYS A 103 -7.97 5.07 -19.21
CA LYS A 103 -9.25 4.68 -19.79
C LYS A 103 -10.46 5.37 -19.15
N ASN A 104 -10.28 6.04 -18.04
CA ASN A 104 -11.34 6.69 -17.27
C ASN A 104 -11.01 8.16 -17.04
N ASP A 105 -11.97 9.03 -17.34
CA ASP A 105 -11.86 10.45 -17.05
C ASP A 105 -11.97 10.75 -15.55
N ASP A 106 -12.66 9.87 -14.81
CA ASP A 106 -12.80 9.97 -13.36
C ASP A 106 -11.82 9.01 -12.66
N PRO A 107 -10.77 9.55 -11.98
CA PRO A 107 -9.78 8.72 -11.31
C PRO A 107 -10.36 7.88 -10.16
N TYR A 108 -11.41 8.35 -9.49
CA TYR A 108 -12.04 7.58 -8.42
C TYR A 108 -12.74 6.33 -8.95
N LEU A 109 -13.37 6.39 -10.09
CA LEU A 109 -13.95 5.22 -10.75
C LEU A 109 -12.89 4.25 -11.23
N ALA A 110 -11.76 4.75 -11.73
CA ALA A 110 -10.62 3.91 -12.10
C ALA A 110 -10.07 3.14 -10.89
N LEU A 111 -9.89 3.82 -9.75
CA LEU A 111 -9.41 3.19 -8.52
C LEU A 111 -10.42 2.17 -7.97
N LEU A 112 -11.70 2.48 -8.03
CA LEU A 112 -12.76 1.55 -7.63
C LEU A 112 -12.75 0.30 -8.50
N SER A 113 -12.65 0.44 -9.81
CA SER A 113 -12.57 -0.68 -10.75
C SER A 113 -11.38 -1.57 -10.46
N TYR A 114 -10.23 -0.99 -10.14
CA TYR A 114 -9.04 -1.74 -9.76
C TYR A 114 -9.26 -2.56 -8.49
N LYS A 115 -9.83 -1.95 -7.45
CA LYS A 115 -10.14 -2.61 -6.19
C LYS A 115 -11.08 -3.79 -6.37
N LEU A 116 -12.14 -3.62 -7.15
CA LEU A 116 -13.12 -4.68 -7.42
C LEU A 116 -12.48 -5.88 -8.12
N VAL A 117 -11.63 -5.63 -9.12
CA VAL A 117 -10.93 -6.71 -9.85
C VAL A 117 -9.89 -7.40 -8.95
N SER A 118 -9.10 -6.65 -8.19
CA SER A 118 -8.10 -7.22 -7.30
C SER A 118 -8.73 -8.05 -6.17
N HIS A 119 -9.92 -7.67 -5.69
CA HIS A 119 -10.69 -8.46 -4.73
C HIS A 119 -11.18 -9.79 -5.28
N GLN A 120 -11.70 -9.81 -6.50
CA GLN A 120 -12.16 -11.05 -7.12
C GLN A 120 -11.02 -12.06 -7.28
N VAL A 121 -9.82 -11.60 -7.60
CA VAL A 121 -8.64 -12.45 -7.71
C VAL A 121 -8.26 -13.03 -6.35
N SER A 122 -8.33 -12.27 -5.26
CA SER A 122 -8.00 -12.81 -3.93
C SER A 122 -9.02 -13.84 -3.44
N TYR A 123 -10.30 -13.66 -3.71
CA TYR A 123 -11.31 -14.68 -3.37
C TYR A 123 -11.14 -16.00 -4.13
N SER A 124 -10.70 -15.96 -5.38
CA SER A 124 -10.48 -17.19 -6.17
C SER A 124 -9.26 -18.01 -5.69
N TRP A 125 -8.31 -17.39 -4.98
CA TRP A 125 -7.16 -18.08 -4.40
C TRP A 125 -7.48 -18.72 -3.04
N GLU A 126 -8.47 -18.20 -2.30
CA GLU A 126 -8.88 -18.73 -1.00
C GLU A 126 -9.71 -20.01 -1.14
N GLU A 127 -10.42 -20.21 -2.25
CA GLU A 127 -11.17 -21.44 -2.52
C GLU A 127 -10.29 -22.64 -2.84
N ASP A 128 -9.05 -22.44 -3.29
CA ASP A 128 -8.12 -23.52 -3.66
C ASP A 128 -7.12 -23.92 -2.55
N SER A 129 -7.14 -23.27 -1.39
CA SER A 129 -6.22 -23.60 -0.29
C SER A 129 -6.95 -23.85 1.03
N GLU A 130 -7.24 -25.10 1.33
CA GLU A 130 -7.62 -25.56 2.69
C GLU A 130 -6.55 -25.32 3.77
N LEU A 131 -5.50 -24.53 3.44
CA LEU A 131 -4.41 -24.17 4.34
C LEU A 131 -4.45 -22.72 4.83
N SER A 132 -5.45 -21.92 4.46
CA SER A 132 -5.52 -20.49 4.82
C SER A 132 -6.07 -20.20 6.22
N SER A 133 -6.46 -21.20 7.01
CA SER A 133 -6.98 -20.98 8.37
C SER A 133 -5.93 -20.54 9.40
N LEU A 134 -4.65 -20.49 9.03
CA LEU A 134 -3.54 -20.09 9.92
C LEU A 134 -2.97 -18.69 9.64
N SER A 135 -3.41 -18.01 8.59
CA SER A 135 -2.83 -16.70 8.22
C SER A 135 -3.57 -15.48 8.77
N LEU A 136 -4.66 -15.66 9.51
CA LEU A 136 -5.45 -14.58 10.08
C LEU A 136 -5.06 -14.14 11.49
N GLN A 137 -3.90 -14.56 11.98
CA GLN A 137 -3.34 -13.96 13.18
C GLN A 137 -2.59 -12.67 12.84
N ARG A 138 -3.35 -11.66 12.42
CA ARG A 138 -2.88 -10.28 12.53
C ARG A 138 -2.82 -9.99 14.02
N HIS A 139 -1.62 -9.86 14.55
CA HIS A 139 -1.42 -9.44 15.94
C HIS A 139 -1.88 -7.98 16.05
N TRP A 140 -3.14 -7.81 16.41
CA TRP A 140 -3.63 -6.53 16.86
C TRP A 140 -3.20 -6.35 18.31
N HIS A 141 -2.28 -5.42 18.58
CA HIS A 141 -1.92 -5.01 19.93
C HIS A 141 -2.72 -3.76 20.29
N PRO A 142 -3.74 -3.87 21.17
CA PRO A 142 -4.53 -2.73 21.58
C PRO A 142 -3.87 -1.85 22.64
N GLU A 143 -2.64 -2.13 23.02
CA GLU A 143 -1.95 -1.39 24.07
C GLU A 143 -0.81 -0.55 23.50
N THR A 144 -1.14 0.65 23.11
CA THR A 144 -0.29 1.86 23.26
C THR A 144 -1.07 3.08 22.85
#